data_04d57cfdab3e69cb45503862b9415730
#
_entry.id   04d57cfdab3e69cb45503862b9415730
#
_cell.length_a   1.000
_cell.length_b   1.000
_cell.length_c   1.000
_cell.angle_alpha   90.00
_cell.angle_beta   90.00
_cell.angle_gamma   90.00
#
_symmetry.space_group_name_H-M   'P 1'
#
loop_
_entity.id
_entity.type
_entity.pdbx_description
1 polymer ?
#
loop_
_entity_poly.entity_id
_entity_poly.type
_entity_poly.pdbx_seq_one_letter_code
_entity_poly.pdbx_strand_id
1 'polypeptide(L)'
;MVFMRSRHKKAGSKKSDGRGKKAFAFSRPLSYNIFMSNQSYIRNFCIIAHIDHGKSTLADRLIEETGTLAKRELSDQLLDAMEIERERGITIKLAPVRMTFAFSGEEYILNLIDTPGHVDFTNEVSRSLAACEGALLVVDASQGVEAQTLANVYLAVDNNLEILPVINKIDLPSARPEEVIAEIEDVIGIDGHSAPLVSAKEGIGIKEVLEKVVSYFPAPSGDENKPLKALIFDSFYDNYKGAVCLVRIFDGKIKAGTRIRLMNTGKEFDTVEVGYFNPKMSEAEELSAGEVGYVCASIKNVADTAPGDTITAAAAPADKPCPGYKSVQPVVYCGIYPVDGSRYNDLKDALERLKLNDAALFYEPEVSAALGFGFRCGFLGLLHMEIIEERLEREFNLDLITTAPGVNYRVIKTNGEVVTVTNPSNLPNLSEVEHIEEPIVKAYIYTPPEYIGPIMELCQDKRGEYIDMVYLDKTRVKMYYEIPLNEIVYDFFDGLKSRTRGYASLDYEIKGYKPSDLVKLDIMLNNEVCDALSIIVHRDKAYARGRSIAEKLKEVIPRQMFEIPIQAAVGSKIIARETVKALRKDVLAKCYGGDISRKKKLLEKQKEGKKRMRQVGSVEVPSEAFMSVLKLDK
;
A
#
# COMPACT_ATOMS: atom_id res chain seq x y z
N MET A 1 -44.21 30.70 55.94
CA MET A 1 -45.23 30.22 56.90
C MET A 1 -45.02 28.75 57.11
N VAL A 2 -44.60 28.42 58.17
CA VAL A 2 -44.82 27.83 59.46
C VAL A 2 -44.13 26.46 59.53
N PHE A 3 -43.06 26.35 60.29
CA PHE A 3 -42.86 25.79 61.64
C PHE A 3 -43.30 24.30 61.78
N MET A 4 -42.64 23.38 62.48
CA MET A 4 -41.68 23.37 63.62
C MET A 4 -41.26 21.92 63.94
N ARG A 5 -40.00 21.80 64.44
CA ARG A 5 -39.48 21.16 65.67
C ARG A 5 -39.58 19.64 65.86
N SER A 6 -38.50 18.98 65.95
CA SER A 6 -37.52 18.67 67.01
C SER A 6 -38.01 17.68 68.07
N ARG A 7 -37.21 16.64 68.36
CA ARG A 7 -36.77 16.30 69.74
C ARG A 7 -35.75 15.17 69.82
N HIS A 8 -34.74 15.45 70.57
CA HIS A 8 -33.72 14.54 71.10
C HIS A 8 -34.27 13.45 72.02
N LYS A 9 -33.52 12.31 72.11
CA LYS A 9 -33.16 11.76 73.43
C LYS A 9 -31.88 10.92 73.35
N LYS A 10 -31.12 11.10 74.42
CA LYS A 10 -29.78 10.60 74.75
C LYS A 10 -29.75 9.18 75.34
N ALA A 11 -28.59 8.56 75.19
CA ALA A 11 -27.79 7.91 76.21
C ALA A 11 -27.94 6.41 76.44
N GLY A 12 -26.77 5.76 76.49
CA GLY A 12 -26.58 4.45 77.12
C GLY A 12 -25.27 3.75 76.69
N SER A 13 -24.22 4.04 77.45
CA SER A 13 -22.89 3.39 77.36
C SER A 13 -22.92 1.94 77.82
N LYS A 14 -22.12 1.05 77.18
CA LYS A 14 -21.33 0.03 77.90
C LYS A 14 -20.20 -0.51 77.02
N LYS A 15 -19.00 -0.51 77.61
CA LYS A 15 -17.77 -1.13 77.15
C LYS A 15 -17.88 -2.66 77.23
N SER A 16 -17.24 -3.40 76.28
CA SER A 16 -16.41 -4.55 76.57
C SER A 16 -15.58 -4.98 75.39
N ASP A 17 -14.30 -5.25 75.68
CA ASP A 17 -13.18 -5.78 74.95
C ASP A 17 -13.45 -6.97 73.99
N GLY A 18 -12.57 -7.09 72.96
CA GLY A 18 -12.35 -8.38 72.29
C GLY A 18 -11.78 -8.28 70.90
N ARG A 19 -10.49 -8.23 70.80
CA ARG A 19 -9.57 -8.59 69.66
C ARG A 19 -10.21 -9.34 68.49
N GLY A 20 -9.92 -8.88 67.25
CA GLY A 20 -9.72 -9.81 66.17
C GLY A 20 -10.14 -9.35 64.78
N LYS A 21 -9.16 -9.16 63.94
CA LYS A 21 -9.19 -9.20 62.45
C LYS A 21 -9.87 -8.03 61.73
N LYS A 22 -9.03 -7.12 61.24
CA LYS A 22 -9.36 -6.12 60.21
C LYS A 22 -9.61 -6.84 58.90
N ALA A 23 -10.88 -6.89 58.47
CA ALA A 23 -11.25 -7.07 57.07
C ALA A 23 -11.44 -5.68 56.49
N PHE A 24 -10.58 -5.29 55.56
CA PHE A 24 -10.79 -4.11 54.75
C PHE A 24 -11.93 -4.43 53.74
N ALA A 25 -13.12 -3.98 54.07
CA ALA A 25 -14.20 -3.89 53.10
C ALA A 25 -14.04 -2.57 52.35
N PHE A 26 -13.58 -2.62 51.12
CA PHE A 26 -13.72 -1.53 50.16
C PHE A 26 -15.20 -1.37 49.84
N SER A 27 -15.84 -0.38 50.45
CA SER A 27 -17.15 0.10 50.01
C SER A 27 -16.95 0.86 48.70
N ARG A 28 -17.33 0.26 47.58
CA ARG A 28 -17.53 0.97 46.29
C ARG A 28 -18.58 2.07 46.54
N PRO A 29 -18.35 3.31 46.12
CA PRO A 29 -19.40 4.30 46.07
C PRO A 29 -20.40 3.88 44.97
N LEU A 30 -21.68 3.86 45.31
CA LEU A 30 -22.78 3.77 44.35
C LEU A 30 -22.68 4.99 43.43
N SER A 31 -22.15 4.79 42.23
CA SER A 31 -22.24 5.78 41.17
C SER A 31 -23.70 5.87 40.69
N TYR A 32 -24.28 7.04 40.84
CA TYR A 32 -25.48 7.41 40.13
C TYR A 32 -25.20 7.36 38.61
N ASN A 33 -25.71 6.33 37.96
CA ASN A 33 -25.78 6.27 36.51
C ASN A 33 -26.79 7.30 36.00
N ILE A 34 -26.31 8.50 35.68
CA ILE A 34 -26.94 9.32 34.66
C ILE A 34 -26.69 8.57 33.35
N PHE A 35 -27.75 8.17 32.65
CA PHE A 35 -27.70 7.58 31.31
C PHE A 35 -27.09 8.57 30.31
N MET A 36 -25.81 8.76 30.33
CA MET A 36 -25.05 9.21 29.16
C MET A 36 -24.77 7.97 28.31
N SER A 37 -25.13 8.01 27.04
CA SER A 37 -24.80 6.93 26.11
C SER A 37 -23.29 6.68 26.16
N ASN A 38 -22.87 5.44 26.22
CA ASN A 38 -21.45 5.04 26.28
C ASN A 38 -20.62 5.67 25.14
N GLN A 39 -21.27 6.10 24.07
CA GLN A 39 -20.71 6.76 22.89
C GLN A 39 -20.03 8.11 23.17
N SER A 40 -20.48 8.90 24.13
CA SER A 40 -19.89 10.21 24.44
C SER A 40 -18.43 10.11 24.89
N TYR A 41 -18.02 8.93 25.35
CA TYR A 41 -16.65 8.64 25.80
C TYR A 41 -15.81 7.90 24.75
N ILE A 42 -16.33 7.70 23.53
CA ILE A 42 -15.59 7.06 22.43
C ILE A 42 -14.98 8.12 21.52
N ARG A 43 -13.76 7.90 21.06
CA ARG A 43 -13.09 8.65 20.00
C ARG A 43 -12.49 7.69 18.99
N ASN A 44 -12.96 7.78 17.74
CA ASN A 44 -12.38 7.00 16.64
C ASN A 44 -11.58 7.93 15.77
N PHE A 45 -10.31 7.64 15.62
CA PHE A 45 -9.40 8.49 14.87
C PHE A 45 -8.32 7.67 14.16
N CYS A 46 -7.75 8.26 13.13
CA CYS A 46 -6.62 7.71 12.41
C CYS A 46 -5.43 8.67 12.47
N ILE A 47 -4.26 8.17 12.05
CA ILE A 47 -3.06 9.01 11.87
C ILE A 47 -2.76 9.08 10.38
N ILE A 48 -2.73 10.28 9.82
CA ILE A 48 -2.33 10.58 8.46
C ILE A 48 -1.02 11.36 8.46
N ALA A 49 -0.10 10.99 7.59
CA ALA A 49 1.23 11.60 7.53
C ALA A 49 1.86 11.38 6.17
N HIS A 50 2.87 12.18 5.85
CA HIS A 50 3.83 11.81 4.81
C HIS A 50 4.75 10.68 5.29
N ILE A 51 5.41 9.98 4.35
CA ILE A 51 6.42 8.96 4.66
C ILE A 51 7.53 9.61 5.52
N ASP A 52 8.04 8.88 6.49
CA ASP A 52 9.10 9.33 7.42
C ASP A 52 8.75 10.52 8.35
N HIS A 53 7.51 11.03 8.38
CA HIS A 53 7.12 12.06 9.36
C HIS A 53 6.95 11.52 10.79
N GLY A 54 7.08 10.20 10.98
CA GLY A 54 7.07 9.56 12.31
C GLY A 54 5.71 9.08 12.78
N LYS A 55 4.82 8.70 11.85
CA LYS A 55 3.47 8.16 12.09
C LYS A 55 3.49 6.95 13.04
N SER A 56 4.20 5.87 12.68
CA SER A 56 4.26 4.62 13.46
C SER A 56 4.90 4.84 14.83
N THR A 57 5.95 5.70 14.89
CA THR A 57 6.57 6.07 16.18
C THR A 57 5.59 6.82 17.09
N LEU A 58 4.75 7.71 16.53
CA LEU A 58 3.73 8.40 17.32
C LEU A 58 2.67 7.41 17.81
N ALA A 59 2.20 6.50 16.96
CA ALA A 59 1.24 5.46 17.33
C ALA A 59 1.77 4.61 18.50
N ASP A 60 3.04 4.16 18.46
CA ASP A 60 3.68 3.41 19.53
C ASP A 60 3.69 4.21 20.86
N ARG A 61 3.98 5.52 20.79
CA ARG A 61 3.98 6.39 21.99
C ARG A 61 2.59 6.61 22.57
N LEU A 62 1.55 6.72 21.73
CA LEU A 62 0.17 6.79 22.22
C LEU A 62 -0.25 5.51 22.95
N ILE A 63 0.15 4.33 22.44
CA ILE A 63 -0.10 3.03 23.07
C ILE A 63 0.68 2.91 24.39
N GLU A 64 1.94 3.40 24.44
CA GLU A 64 2.75 3.40 25.65
C GLU A 64 2.18 4.31 26.73
N GLU A 65 1.81 5.56 26.39
CA GLU A 65 1.30 6.56 27.34
C GLU A 65 -0.05 6.15 27.93
N THR A 66 -0.91 5.48 27.15
CA THR A 66 -2.18 4.93 27.63
C THR A 66 -2.03 3.68 28.50
N GLY A 67 -0.81 3.10 28.57
CA GLY A 67 -0.57 1.87 29.32
C GLY A 67 -1.33 0.66 28.80
N THR A 68 -1.72 0.68 27.54
CA THR A 68 -2.46 -0.40 26.86
C THR A 68 -1.66 -1.71 26.87
N LEU A 69 -0.33 -1.62 26.80
CA LEU A 69 0.59 -2.74 26.93
C LEU A 69 1.56 -2.56 28.10
N ALA A 70 2.00 -3.67 28.68
CA ALA A 70 3.07 -3.63 29.67
C ALA A 70 4.40 -3.23 28.99
N LYS A 71 5.24 -2.44 29.67
CA LYS A 71 6.54 -1.94 29.13
C LYS A 71 7.44 -3.02 28.53
N ARG A 72 7.36 -4.25 29.00
CA ARG A 72 8.13 -5.42 28.49
C ARG A 72 7.60 -5.98 27.17
N GLU A 73 6.39 -5.60 26.76
CA GLU A 73 5.71 -6.07 25.54
C GLU A 73 5.78 -5.03 24.44
N LEU A 74 6.29 -3.83 24.75
CA LEU A 74 6.53 -2.78 23.77
C LEU A 74 7.74 -3.14 22.91
N SER A 75 7.57 -3.00 21.62
CA SER A 75 8.63 -3.08 20.61
C SER A 75 8.48 -1.90 19.67
N ASP A 76 9.55 -1.51 19.01
CA ASP A 76 9.48 -0.49 17.97
C ASP A 76 8.56 -0.97 16.83
N GLN A 77 7.75 -0.08 16.29
CA GLN A 77 6.79 -0.36 15.23
C GLN A 77 5.83 -1.50 15.58
N LEU A 78 5.20 -1.39 16.75
CA LEU A 78 4.35 -2.43 17.34
C LEU A 78 3.16 -2.82 16.44
N LEU A 79 2.60 -1.86 15.72
CA LEU A 79 1.45 -2.05 14.84
C LEU A 79 1.85 -2.60 13.47
N ASP A 80 3.10 -2.45 13.07
CA ASP A 80 3.64 -2.99 11.83
C ASP A 80 3.89 -4.51 12.01
N ALA A 81 2.86 -5.31 11.69
CA ALA A 81 2.84 -6.75 11.97
C ALA A 81 3.76 -7.54 11.04
N MET A 82 4.00 -7.06 9.81
CA MET A 82 4.84 -7.71 8.82
C MET A 82 6.32 -7.34 9.00
N GLU A 83 7.21 -8.30 8.75
CA GLU A 83 8.65 -8.05 8.75
C GLU A 83 9.06 -7.01 7.70
N ILE A 84 8.42 -7.08 6.52
CA ILE A 84 8.61 -6.12 5.41
C ILE A 84 8.25 -4.68 5.81
N GLU A 85 7.18 -4.48 6.58
CA GLU A 85 6.79 -3.16 7.10
C GLU A 85 7.92 -2.56 7.95
N ARG A 86 8.47 -3.35 8.87
CA ARG A 86 9.55 -2.94 9.78
C ARG A 86 10.87 -2.70 9.06
N GLU A 87 11.23 -3.55 8.11
CA GLU A 87 12.46 -3.38 7.32
C GLU A 87 12.42 -2.14 6.43
N ARG A 88 11.27 -1.86 5.83
CA ARG A 88 11.09 -0.72 4.91
C ARG A 88 10.68 0.57 5.62
N GLY A 89 10.31 0.49 6.91
CA GLY A 89 9.83 1.63 7.71
C GLY A 89 8.50 2.21 7.21
N ILE A 90 7.65 1.40 6.58
CA ILE A 90 6.36 1.82 6.03
C ILE A 90 5.25 0.92 6.54
N THR A 91 4.12 1.49 6.91
CA THR A 91 2.89 0.74 7.17
C THR A 91 2.23 0.34 5.86
N ILE A 92 1.93 -0.94 5.70
CA ILE A 92 1.29 -1.50 4.50
C ILE A 92 -0.18 -1.80 4.81
N LYS A 93 -0.46 -2.37 5.99
CA LYS A 93 -1.78 -2.83 6.37
C LYS A 93 -2.39 -2.01 7.51
N LEU A 94 -3.70 -1.84 7.46
CA LEU A 94 -4.46 -1.19 8.54
C LEU A 94 -4.36 -1.98 9.84
N ALA A 95 -4.14 -1.27 10.96
CA ALA A 95 -4.09 -1.87 12.28
C ALA A 95 -4.95 -1.06 13.27
N PRO A 96 -6.17 -1.55 13.62
CA PRO A 96 -6.97 -0.91 14.65
C PRO A 96 -6.46 -1.28 16.05
N VAL A 97 -6.45 -0.31 16.96
CA VAL A 97 -6.11 -0.51 18.37
C VAL A 97 -7.07 0.26 19.26
N ARG A 98 -7.62 -0.43 20.26
CA ARG A 98 -8.41 0.18 21.33
C ARG A 98 -7.51 0.48 22.52
N MET A 99 -7.50 1.74 22.95
CA MET A 99 -6.80 2.25 24.13
C MET A 99 -7.81 2.83 25.11
N THR A 100 -7.45 2.93 26.38
CA THR A 100 -8.24 3.65 27.40
C THR A 100 -7.42 4.81 27.94
N PHE A 101 -8.06 5.98 28.08
CA PHE A 101 -7.40 7.17 28.59
C PHE A 101 -8.28 7.91 29.60
N ALA A 102 -7.73 8.17 30.78
CA ALA A 102 -8.43 8.93 31.84
C ALA A 102 -8.21 10.44 31.64
N PHE A 103 -9.29 11.18 31.43
CA PHE A 103 -9.25 12.64 31.27
C PHE A 103 -10.39 13.30 32.06
N SER A 104 -10.06 14.33 32.85
CA SER A 104 -11.02 15.08 33.68
C SER A 104 -11.87 14.22 34.63
N GLY A 105 -11.35 13.06 35.07
CA GLY A 105 -12.02 12.15 35.99
C GLY A 105 -12.94 11.11 35.32
N GLU A 106 -13.04 11.13 34.00
CA GLU A 106 -13.79 10.18 33.18
C GLU A 106 -12.83 9.30 32.39
N GLU A 107 -13.26 8.09 32.03
CA GLU A 107 -12.48 7.14 31.22
C GLU A 107 -12.99 7.12 29.77
N TYR A 108 -12.11 7.43 28.84
CA TYR A 108 -12.39 7.45 27.39
C TYR A 108 -11.86 6.22 26.71
N ILE A 109 -12.62 5.73 25.72
CA ILE A 109 -12.23 4.68 24.79
C ILE A 109 -11.69 5.37 23.52
N LEU A 110 -10.42 5.13 23.21
CA LEU A 110 -9.74 5.68 22.06
C LEU A 110 -9.49 4.55 21.06
N ASN A 111 -10.16 4.57 19.92
CA ASN A 111 -9.93 3.62 18.84
C ASN A 111 -9.04 4.31 17.79
N LEU A 112 -7.76 3.95 17.78
CA LEU A 112 -6.81 4.35 16.76
C LEU A 112 -6.87 3.36 15.60
N ILE A 113 -6.95 3.86 14.37
CA ILE A 113 -6.75 3.08 13.15
C ILE A 113 -5.48 3.58 12.49
N ASP A 114 -4.40 2.79 12.58
CA ASP A 114 -3.15 3.13 11.88
C ASP A 114 -3.30 2.93 10.38
N THR A 115 -2.79 3.87 9.58
CA THR A 115 -3.00 3.94 8.13
C THR A 115 -1.69 3.91 7.37
N PRO A 116 -1.62 3.31 6.17
CA PRO A 116 -0.47 3.48 5.29
C PRO A 116 -0.22 4.96 4.97
N GLY A 117 1.05 5.32 4.74
CA GLY A 117 1.43 6.70 4.35
C GLY A 117 1.73 6.88 2.87
N HIS A 118 1.83 5.80 2.08
CA HIS A 118 2.27 5.84 0.68
C HIS A 118 1.09 5.97 -0.29
N VAL A 119 1.31 6.66 -1.43
CA VAL A 119 0.28 6.90 -2.46
C VAL A 119 -0.34 5.62 -3.03
N ASP A 120 0.43 4.55 -3.17
CA ASP A 120 -0.06 3.26 -3.66
C ASP A 120 -1.16 2.66 -2.76
N PHE A 121 -1.21 3.06 -1.48
CA PHE A 121 -2.18 2.59 -0.48
C PHE A 121 -3.27 3.61 -0.15
N THR A 122 -3.50 4.59 -1.03
CA THR A 122 -4.55 5.62 -0.85
C THR A 122 -5.94 5.01 -0.61
N ASN A 123 -6.20 3.83 -1.17
CA ASN A 123 -7.45 3.11 -0.98
C ASN A 123 -7.62 2.61 0.47
N GLU A 124 -6.55 2.07 1.08
CA GLU A 124 -6.51 1.66 2.48
C GLU A 124 -6.72 2.88 3.40
N VAL A 125 -6.06 3.99 3.09
CA VAL A 125 -6.28 5.27 3.80
C VAL A 125 -7.74 5.68 3.73
N SER A 126 -8.36 5.74 2.54
CA SER A 126 -9.75 6.11 2.38
C SER A 126 -10.72 5.22 3.16
N ARG A 127 -10.41 3.92 3.30
CA ARG A 127 -11.22 2.98 4.07
C ARG A 127 -11.15 3.25 5.57
N SER A 128 -9.97 3.53 6.10
CA SER A 128 -9.79 3.85 7.52
C SER A 128 -10.45 5.18 7.87
N LEU A 129 -10.32 6.20 7.01
CA LEU A 129 -10.96 7.50 7.20
C LEU A 129 -12.48 7.36 7.36
N ALA A 130 -13.14 6.53 6.55
CA ALA A 130 -14.59 6.32 6.64
C ALA A 130 -15.04 5.63 7.95
N ALA A 131 -14.14 5.05 8.72
CA ALA A 131 -14.43 4.43 10.02
C ALA A 131 -14.18 5.38 11.20
N CYS A 132 -13.64 6.59 10.96
CA CYS A 132 -13.21 7.56 11.96
C CYS A 132 -14.07 8.83 11.96
N GLU A 133 -14.01 9.57 13.06
CA GLU A 133 -14.54 10.93 13.21
C GLU A 133 -13.43 11.99 13.23
N GLY A 134 -12.17 11.58 13.48
CA GLY A 134 -11.03 12.49 13.53
C GLY A 134 -9.79 11.93 12.85
N ALA A 135 -8.88 12.82 12.46
CA ALA A 135 -7.58 12.48 11.90
C ALA A 135 -6.47 13.31 12.55
N LEU A 136 -5.43 12.64 13.08
CA LEU A 136 -4.19 13.29 13.49
C LEU A 136 -3.32 13.49 12.24
N LEU A 137 -3.05 14.74 11.89
CA LEU A 137 -2.17 15.08 10.78
C LEU A 137 -0.76 15.32 11.30
N VAL A 138 0.13 14.34 11.12
CA VAL A 138 1.52 14.45 11.59
C VAL A 138 2.38 15.13 10.54
N VAL A 139 3.00 16.25 10.93
CA VAL A 139 3.90 17.04 10.09
C VAL A 139 5.27 17.12 10.76
N ASP A 140 6.33 16.85 10.00
CA ASP A 140 7.72 16.96 10.44
C ASP A 140 8.11 18.44 10.61
N ALA A 141 8.59 18.82 11.79
CA ALA A 141 9.03 20.19 12.08
C ALA A 141 10.20 20.68 11.22
N SER A 142 10.93 19.78 10.56
CA SER A 142 12.07 20.11 9.70
C SER A 142 11.73 20.14 8.21
N GLN A 143 10.73 19.32 7.79
CA GLN A 143 10.33 19.17 6.38
C GLN A 143 9.07 19.98 6.05
N GLY A 144 8.12 20.13 6.99
CA GLY A 144 6.86 20.84 6.81
C GLY A 144 5.82 20.07 5.99
N VAL A 145 4.94 20.78 5.28
CA VAL A 145 3.83 20.19 4.50
C VAL A 145 4.33 19.65 3.16
N GLU A 146 4.07 18.38 2.86
CA GLU A 146 4.49 17.71 1.63
C GLU A 146 3.29 17.23 0.79
N ALA A 147 3.55 16.68 -0.43
CA ALA A 147 2.52 16.28 -1.37
C ALA A 147 1.49 15.32 -0.78
N GLN A 148 1.97 14.25 -0.13
CA GLN A 148 1.10 13.25 0.47
C GLN A 148 0.32 13.80 1.68
N THR A 149 0.89 14.79 2.39
CA THR A 149 0.19 15.50 3.48
C THR A 149 -1.10 16.12 2.95
N LEU A 150 -1.02 16.85 1.83
CA LEU A 150 -2.18 17.49 1.21
C LEU A 150 -3.18 16.48 0.64
N ALA A 151 -2.70 15.45 -0.05
CA ALA A 151 -3.57 14.39 -0.58
C ALA A 151 -4.38 13.72 0.54
N ASN A 152 -3.73 13.38 1.65
CA ASN A 152 -4.38 12.78 2.80
C ASN A 152 -5.36 13.75 3.51
N VAL A 153 -5.03 15.04 3.57
CA VAL A 153 -5.94 16.07 4.11
C VAL A 153 -7.21 16.16 3.26
N TYR A 154 -7.10 16.21 1.93
CA TYR A 154 -8.28 16.25 1.07
C TYR A 154 -9.17 15.00 1.24
N LEU A 155 -8.56 13.83 1.36
CA LEU A 155 -9.31 12.60 1.66
C LEU A 155 -10.02 12.66 3.01
N ALA A 156 -9.40 13.24 4.05
CA ALA A 156 -10.01 13.42 5.35
C ALA A 156 -11.18 14.41 5.30
N VAL A 157 -11.02 15.53 4.58
CA VAL A 157 -12.09 16.52 4.36
C VAL A 157 -13.26 15.91 3.58
N ASP A 158 -13.00 15.14 2.53
CA ASP A 158 -14.03 14.46 1.74
C ASP A 158 -14.84 13.45 2.58
N ASN A 159 -14.23 12.90 3.63
CA ASN A 159 -14.90 12.03 4.61
C ASN A 159 -15.48 12.80 5.81
N ASN A 160 -15.46 14.14 5.80
CA ASN A 160 -15.96 15.02 6.87
C ASN A 160 -15.30 14.75 8.24
N LEU A 161 -14.00 14.46 8.28
CA LEU A 161 -13.27 14.28 9.53
C LEU A 161 -12.78 15.64 10.09
N GLU A 162 -12.78 15.73 11.43
CA GLU A 162 -12.05 16.80 12.11
C GLU A 162 -10.54 16.50 12.08
N ILE A 163 -9.74 17.48 11.63
CA ILE A 163 -8.30 17.29 11.45
C ILE A 163 -7.55 18.06 12.54
N LEU A 164 -6.76 17.35 13.34
CA LEU A 164 -5.88 17.93 14.34
C LEU A 164 -4.43 17.82 13.87
N PRO A 165 -3.74 18.92 13.55
CA PRO A 165 -2.33 18.89 13.22
C PRO A 165 -1.48 18.58 14.46
N VAL A 166 -0.38 17.83 14.25
CA VAL A 166 0.63 17.48 15.25
C VAL A 166 2.00 17.72 14.65
N ILE A 167 2.78 18.62 15.20
CA ILE A 167 4.12 18.94 14.70
C ILE A 167 5.14 18.07 15.41
N ASN A 168 5.71 17.13 14.68
CA ASN A 168 6.64 16.12 15.21
C ASN A 168 8.11 16.44 14.92
N LYS A 169 9.01 15.74 15.60
CA LYS A 169 10.46 15.85 15.49
C LYS A 169 11.02 17.22 15.90
N ILE A 170 10.42 17.83 16.91
CA ILE A 170 10.91 19.12 17.46
C ILE A 170 12.30 19.01 18.11
N ASP A 171 12.78 17.79 18.36
CA ASP A 171 14.12 17.46 18.88
C ASP A 171 15.23 17.67 17.86
N LEU A 172 14.92 17.77 16.57
CA LEU A 172 15.91 17.93 15.52
C LEU A 172 16.50 19.35 15.51
N PRO A 173 17.82 19.52 15.31
CA PRO A 173 18.44 20.84 15.20
C PRO A 173 17.92 21.69 14.03
N SER A 174 17.34 21.04 13.01
CA SER A 174 16.74 21.66 11.83
C SER A 174 15.24 21.96 12.00
N ALA A 175 14.66 21.67 13.16
CA ALA A 175 13.23 21.89 13.41
C ALA A 175 12.88 23.39 13.37
N ARG A 176 11.77 23.74 12.67
CA ARG A 176 11.24 25.09 12.50
C ARG A 176 9.74 25.12 12.79
N PRO A 177 9.31 24.85 14.03
CA PRO A 177 7.89 24.69 14.36
C PRO A 177 7.03 25.89 13.96
N GLU A 178 7.48 27.11 14.21
CA GLU A 178 6.74 28.35 13.91
C GLU A 178 6.51 28.53 12.40
N GLU A 179 7.51 28.19 11.58
CA GLU A 179 7.37 28.25 10.11
C GLU A 179 6.39 27.19 9.61
N VAL A 180 6.44 25.96 10.21
CA VAL A 180 5.53 24.87 9.85
C VAL A 180 4.09 25.16 10.29
N ILE A 181 3.89 25.85 11.43
CA ILE A 181 2.57 26.33 11.85
C ILE A 181 1.99 27.26 10.78
N ALA A 182 2.77 28.27 10.37
CA ALA A 182 2.32 29.20 9.32
C ALA A 182 2.05 28.47 7.98
N GLU A 183 2.89 27.48 7.62
CA GLU A 183 2.69 26.68 6.42
C GLU A 183 1.39 25.85 6.46
N ILE A 184 1.05 25.26 7.61
CA ILE A 184 -0.21 24.54 7.80
C ILE A 184 -1.40 25.49 7.61
N GLU A 185 -1.34 26.70 8.15
CA GLU A 185 -2.41 27.69 8.02
C GLU A 185 -2.55 28.19 6.58
N ASP A 186 -1.43 28.54 5.93
CA ASP A 186 -1.42 29.11 4.59
C ASP A 186 -1.77 28.09 3.49
N VAL A 187 -1.27 26.85 3.61
CA VAL A 187 -1.37 25.83 2.55
C VAL A 187 -2.58 24.91 2.75
N ILE A 188 -2.88 24.55 3.99
CA ILE A 188 -3.98 23.62 4.32
C ILE A 188 -5.24 24.39 4.74
N GLY A 189 -5.07 25.53 5.40
CA GLY A 189 -6.18 26.37 5.87
C GLY A 189 -6.81 25.90 7.18
N ILE A 190 -6.06 25.15 8.01
CA ILE A 190 -6.48 24.73 9.36
C ILE A 190 -5.65 25.44 10.43
N ASP A 191 -6.18 25.55 11.65
CA ASP A 191 -5.50 26.22 12.76
C ASP A 191 -4.22 25.45 13.19
N GLY A 192 -3.06 25.98 12.80
CA GLY A 192 -1.74 25.45 13.14
C GLY A 192 -1.30 25.76 14.58
N HIS A 193 -1.81 26.86 15.16
CA HIS A 193 -1.46 27.24 16.55
C HIS A 193 -2.04 26.30 17.59
N SER A 194 -3.09 25.56 17.28
CA SER A 194 -3.65 24.54 18.16
C SER A 194 -2.84 23.22 18.15
N ALA A 195 -1.86 23.09 17.27
CA ALA A 195 -1.09 21.85 17.08
C ALA A 195 -0.18 21.55 18.29
N PRO A 196 -0.25 20.36 18.90
CA PRO A 196 0.75 19.90 19.85
C PRO A 196 2.14 19.82 19.20
N LEU A 197 3.15 20.30 19.92
CA LEU A 197 4.55 20.20 19.53
C LEU A 197 5.16 18.95 20.18
N VAL A 198 5.54 17.96 19.38
CA VAL A 198 5.96 16.65 19.89
C VAL A 198 7.32 16.21 19.38
N SER A 199 7.98 15.38 20.17
CA SER A 199 9.01 14.46 19.70
C SER A 199 8.55 13.04 20.02
N ALA A 200 8.02 12.34 19.04
CA ALA A 200 7.60 10.95 19.22
C ALA A 200 8.80 10.07 19.62
N LYS A 201 9.99 10.35 19.08
CA LYS A 201 11.22 9.64 19.44
C LYS A 201 11.56 9.77 20.92
N GLU A 202 11.56 10.99 21.46
CA GLU A 202 11.93 11.28 22.85
C GLU A 202 10.74 11.20 23.83
N GLY A 203 9.52 10.95 23.34
CA GLY A 203 8.29 10.87 24.15
C GLY A 203 7.81 12.21 24.67
N ILE A 204 8.17 13.33 24.02
CA ILE A 204 7.79 14.68 24.44
C ILE A 204 6.43 15.04 23.84
N GLY A 205 5.52 15.63 24.64
CA GLY A 205 4.23 16.17 24.19
C GLY A 205 3.14 15.11 23.94
N ILE A 206 3.38 13.82 24.13
CA ILE A 206 2.46 12.72 23.80
C ILE A 206 1.13 12.81 24.57
N LYS A 207 1.21 13.10 25.86
CA LYS A 207 0.02 13.27 26.70
C LYS A 207 -0.89 14.41 26.21
N GLU A 208 -0.30 15.52 25.75
CA GLU A 208 -1.04 16.65 25.18
C GLU A 208 -1.82 16.23 23.93
N VAL A 209 -1.22 15.37 23.08
CA VAL A 209 -1.94 14.80 21.92
C VAL A 209 -3.17 14.04 22.38
N LEU A 210 -3.08 13.15 23.39
CA LEU A 210 -4.21 12.40 23.92
C LEU A 210 -5.30 13.31 24.50
N GLU A 211 -4.92 14.35 25.26
CA GLU A 211 -5.84 15.34 25.82
C GLU A 211 -6.58 16.11 24.70
N LYS A 212 -5.85 16.46 23.63
CA LYS A 212 -6.44 17.11 22.43
C LYS A 212 -7.37 16.15 21.66
N VAL A 213 -7.00 14.88 21.48
CA VAL A 213 -7.87 13.86 20.85
C VAL A 213 -9.21 13.79 21.57
N VAL A 214 -9.22 13.75 22.90
CA VAL A 214 -10.45 13.69 23.70
C VAL A 214 -11.28 14.98 23.58
N SER A 215 -10.63 16.14 23.63
CA SER A 215 -11.32 17.44 23.67
C SER A 215 -11.73 17.98 22.30
N TYR A 216 -10.99 17.65 21.25
CA TYR A 216 -11.18 18.20 19.90
C TYR A 216 -12.04 17.31 19.00
N PHE A 217 -11.82 15.97 19.02
CA PHE A 217 -12.59 15.09 18.16
C PHE A 217 -14.01 14.87 18.70
N PRO A 218 -15.02 14.85 17.83
CA PRO A 218 -16.38 14.55 18.22
C PRO A 218 -16.55 13.09 18.63
N ALA A 219 -17.54 12.86 19.49
CA ALA A 219 -17.99 11.51 19.77
C ALA A 219 -18.70 10.92 18.53
N PRO A 220 -18.61 9.59 18.31
CA PRO A 220 -19.30 8.96 17.20
C PRO A 220 -20.81 9.11 17.32
N SER A 221 -21.47 9.29 16.17
CA SER A 221 -22.93 9.31 16.07
C SER A 221 -23.48 7.90 15.91
N GLY A 222 -24.71 7.66 16.31
CA GLY A 222 -25.43 6.39 16.13
C GLY A 222 -26.47 6.13 17.20
N ASP A 223 -27.31 5.12 16.99
CA ASP A 223 -28.36 4.73 17.92
C ASP A 223 -28.36 3.21 18.13
N GLU A 224 -28.10 2.80 19.37
CA GLU A 224 -28.04 1.39 19.76
C GLU A 224 -29.36 0.64 19.57
N ASN A 225 -30.49 1.36 19.52
CA ASN A 225 -31.83 0.78 19.40
C ASN A 225 -32.29 0.61 17.95
N LYS A 226 -31.54 1.15 16.99
CA LYS A 226 -31.81 0.96 15.56
C LYS A 226 -31.38 -0.42 15.08
N PRO A 227 -31.85 -0.84 13.89
CA PRO A 227 -31.31 -2.03 13.21
C PRO A 227 -29.81 -1.95 13.06
N LEU A 228 -29.14 -3.10 13.25
CA LEU A 228 -27.68 -3.20 13.09
C LEU A 228 -27.24 -2.69 11.72
N LYS A 229 -26.30 -1.76 11.74
CA LYS A 229 -25.64 -1.22 10.56
C LYS A 229 -24.14 -1.06 10.84
N ALA A 230 -23.34 -1.96 10.33
CA ALA A 230 -21.89 -1.97 10.51
C ALA A 230 -21.17 -1.95 9.15
N LEU A 231 -20.19 -1.07 9.01
CA LEU A 231 -19.34 -0.95 7.84
C LEU A 231 -18.14 -1.91 7.98
N ILE A 232 -17.90 -2.74 6.99
CA ILE A 232 -16.64 -3.47 6.86
C ILE A 232 -15.62 -2.50 6.25
N PHE A 233 -14.63 -2.04 7.01
CA PHE A 233 -13.59 -1.18 6.48
C PHE A 233 -12.36 -1.95 6.01
N ASP A 234 -12.11 -3.17 6.57
CA ASP A 234 -11.11 -4.12 6.07
C ASP A 234 -11.49 -5.55 6.45
N SER A 235 -10.81 -6.54 5.89
CA SER A 235 -10.96 -7.95 6.25
C SER A 235 -9.67 -8.72 6.02
N PHE A 236 -9.45 -9.78 6.81
CA PHE A 236 -8.34 -10.69 6.62
C PHE A 236 -8.74 -12.12 6.93
N TYR A 237 -7.93 -13.05 6.47
CA TYR A 237 -8.15 -14.46 6.72
C TYR A 237 -7.28 -14.97 7.86
N ASP A 238 -7.94 -15.57 8.84
CA ASP A 238 -7.30 -16.32 9.92
C ASP A 238 -7.52 -17.83 9.70
N ASN A 239 -6.46 -18.63 9.81
CA ASN A 239 -6.52 -20.08 9.54
C ASN A 239 -7.47 -20.84 10.48
N TYR A 240 -7.77 -20.28 11.66
CA TYR A 240 -8.63 -20.91 12.67
C TYR A 240 -10.03 -20.31 12.70
N LYS A 241 -10.14 -18.99 12.52
CA LYS A 241 -11.40 -18.23 12.62
C LYS A 241 -12.10 -18.03 11.28
N GLY A 242 -11.41 -18.26 10.16
CA GLY A 242 -11.88 -17.93 8.81
C GLY A 242 -11.71 -16.43 8.51
N ALA A 243 -12.65 -15.86 7.76
CA ALA A 243 -12.63 -14.42 7.49
C ALA A 243 -12.97 -13.63 8.75
N VAL A 244 -12.10 -12.70 9.11
CA VAL A 244 -12.25 -11.73 10.19
C VAL A 244 -12.56 -10.38 9.54
N CYS A 245 -13.76 -9.85 9.79
CA CYS A 245 -14.17 -8.55 9.28
C CYS A 245 -13.84 -7.47 10.31
N LEU A 246 -13.07 -6.45 9.93
CA LEU A 246 -12.86 -5.23 10.70
C LEU A 246 -14.06 -4.32 10.49
N VAL A 247 -14.74 -3.95 11.56
CA VAL A 247 -16.03 -3.26 11.48
C VAL A 247 -16.08 -2.00 12.31
N ARG A 248 -16.81 -1.02 11.77
CA ARG A 248 -17.29 0.16 12.49
C ARG A 248 -18.81 0.05 12.64
N ILE A 249 -19.31 0.00 13.89
CA ILE A 249 -20.74 -0.06 14.16
C ILE A 249 -21.32 1.36 14.10
N PHE A 250 -22.18 1.63 13.11
CA PHE A 250 -22.88 2.91 13.01
C PHE A 250 -24.17 2.93 13.83
N ASP A 251 -25.03 1.92 13.67
CA ASP A 251 -26.29 1.79 14.43
C ASP A 251 -26.45 0.35 14.94
N GLY A 252 -27.21 0.18 16.01
CA GLY A 252 -27.54 -1.11 16.59
C GLY A 252 -26.41 -1.73 17.41
N LYS A 253 -26.52 -3.04 17.60
CA LYS A 253 -25.58 -3.88 18.37
C LYS A 253 -25.37 -5.22 17.69
N ILE A 254 -24.19 -5.82 17.90
CA ILE A 254 -23.86 -7.16 17.44
C ILE A 254 -23.18 -7.95 18.55
N LYS A 255 -23.53 -9.23 18.68
CA LYS A 255 -22.91 -10.17 19.63
C LYS A 255 -22.77 -11.56 19.02
N ALA A 256 -22.02 -12.43 19.67
CA ALA A 256 -21.94 -13.83 19.29
C ALA A 256 -23.36 -14.45 19.23
N GLY A 257 -23.62 -15.30 18.22
CA GLY A 257 -24.92 -15.90 17.92
C GLY A 257 -25.88 -14.99 17.13
N THR A 258 -25.54 -13.74 16.83
CA THR A 258 -26.34 -12.90 15.94
C THR A 258 -26.24 -13.43 14.51
N ARG A 259 -27.40 -13.70 13.86
CA ARG A 259 -27.43 -14.01 12.42
C ARG A 259 -27.34 -12.73 11.63
N ILE A 260 -26.23 -12.58 10.91
CA ILE A 260 -25.93 -11.40 10.11
C ILE A 260 -26.21 -11.65 8.63
N ARG A 261 -26.46 -10.56 7.91
CA ARG A 261 -26.60 -10.54 6.46
C ARG A 261 -25.66 -9.48 5.88
N LEU A 262 -24.88 -9.87 4.88
CA LEU A 262 -24.08 -8.96 4.07
C LEU A 262 -24.98 -8.32 3.01
N MET A 263 -25.06 -6.99 2.99
CA MET A 263 -26.06 -6.29 2.18
C MET A 263 -25.76 -6.35 0.67
N ASN A 264 -24.47 -6.39 0.29
CA ASN A 264 -24.05 -6.43 -1.11
C ASN A 264 -24.30 -7.83 -1.73
N THR A 265 -23.86 -8.88 -1.04
CA THR A 265 -23.99 -10.26 -1.55
C THR A 265 -25.32 -10.92 -1.19
N GLY A 266 -26.04 -10.39 -0.19
CA GLY A 266 -27.27 -10.97 0.36
C GLY A 266 -27.04 -12.26 1.16
N LYS A 267 -25.79 -12.71 1.34
CA LYS A 267 -25.47 -13.92 2.09
C LYS A 267 -25.64 -13.74 3.59
N GLU A 268 -26.06 -14.80 4.25
CA GLU A 268 -26.28 -14.82 5.69
C GLU A 268 -25.29 -15.76 6.39
N PHE A 269 -24.83 -15.34 7.57
CA PHE A 269 -23.89 -16.09 8.40
C PHE A 269 -24.23 -15.94 9.87
N ASP A 270 -23.85 -16.92 10.69
CA ASP A 270 -23.99 -16.83 12.13
C ASP A 270 -22.70 -16.28 12.74
N THR A 271 -22.80 -15.21 13.53
CA THR A 271 -21.66 -14.61 14.22
C THR A 271 -21.14 -15.58 15.29
N VAL A 272 -19.86 -15.93 15.21
CA VAL A 272 -19.21 -16.81 16.19
C VAL A 272 -18.62 -16.02 17.33
N GLU A 273 -17.96 -14.91 16.99
CA GLU A 273 -17.19 -14.10 17.93
C GLU A 273 -17.20 -12.65 17.48
N VAL A 274 -17.25 -11.73 18.44
CA VAL A 274 -17.04 -10.30 18.26
C VAL A 274 -16.01 -9.81 19.26
N GLY A 275 -15.30 -8.74 18.95
CA GLY A 275 -14.28 -8.20 19.85
C GLY A 275 -13.58 -6.98 19.29
N TYR A 276 -12.49 -6.60 19.93
CA TYR A 276 -11.65 -5.47 19.57
C TYR A 276 -10.16 -5.85 19.63
N PHE A 277 -9.29 -4.96 19.16
CA PHE A 277 -7.84 -5.17 19.20
C PHE A 277 -7.20 -4.35 20.32
N ASN A 278 -6.37 -5.03 21.14
CA ASN A 278 -5.63 -4.40 22.23
C ASN A 278 -4.20 -4.98 22.32
N PRO A 279 -3.27 -4.65 21.48
CA PRO A 279 -3.27 -4.74 20.01
C PRO A 279 -3.66 -6.12 19.47
N LYS A 280 -3.65 -7.16 20.33
CA LYS A 280 -4.11 -8.52 19.97
C LYS A 280 -5.64 -8.57 20.01
N MET A 281 -6.20 -9.54 19.28
CA MET A 281 -7.63 -9.80 19.30
C MET A 281 -8.09 -10.13 20.73
N SER A 282 -9.08 -9.38 21.22
CA SER A 282 -9.72 -9.55 22.53
C SER A 282 -11.21 -9.71 22.32
N GLU A 283 -11.76 -10.82 22.80
CA GLU A 283 -13.20 -11.12 22.71
C GLU A 283 -14.02 -10.13 23.57
N ALA A 284 -15.18 -9.72 23.07
CA ALA A 284 -16.14 -8.90 23.77
C ALA A 284 -17.51 -9.59 23.79
N GLU A 285 -18.35 -9.24 24.78
CA GLU A 285 -19.72 -9.77 24.84
C GLU A 285 -20.57 -9.23 23.70
N GLU A 286 -20.44 -7.92 23.39
CA GLU A 286 -21.12 -7.24 22.30
C GLU A 286 -20.29 -6.04 21.80
N LEU A 287 -20.59 -5.61 20.57
CA LEU A 287 -20.18 -4.32 20.02
C LEU A 287 -21.40 -3.48 19.76
N SER A 288 -21.38 -2.23 20.22
CA SER A 288 -22.47 -1.27 20.15
C SER A 288 -22.19 -0.14 19.15
N ALA A 289 -23.24 0.61 18.80
CA ALA A 289 -23.10 1.80 17.96
C ALA A 289 -21.98 2.73 18.48
N GLY A 290 -21.13 3.18 17.59
CA GLY A 290 -19.95 3.98 17.90
C GLY A 290 -18.65 3.20 18.02
N GLU A 291 -18.66 1.92 18.22
CA GLU A 291 -17.47 1.12 18.45
C GLU A 291 -16.80 0.62 17.17
N VAL A 292 -15.47 0.49 17.24
CA VAL A 292 -14.62 -0.17 16.25
C VAL A 292 -14.19 -1.52 16.81
N GLY A 293 -14.27 -2.57 15.99
CA GLY A 293 -13.89 -3.92 16.42
C GLY A 293 -13.83 -4.90 15.27
N TYR A 294 -13.96 -6.19 15.58
CA TYR A 294 -14.01 -7.27 14.59
C TYR A 294 -15.19 -8.18 14.78
N VAL A 295 -15.58 -8.83 13.68
CA VAL A 295 -16.64 -9.84 13.63
C VAL A 295 -16.11 -11.08 12.92
N CYS A 296 -16.22 -12.25 13.59
CA CYS A 296 -15.98 -13.56 13.01
C CYS A 296 -17.31 -14.29 12.81
N ALA A 297 -17.63 -14.71 11.60
CA ALA A 297 -18.90 -15.33 11.26
C ALA A 297 -18.78 -16.61 10.43
N SER A 298 -17.75 -17.41 10.66
CA SER A 298 -17.48 -18.67 9.93
C SER A 298 -17.51 -18.56 8.41
N ILE A 299 -17.15 -17.41 7.90
CA ILE A 299 -17.10 -17.12 6.46
C ILE A 299 -15.84 -17.77 5.90
N LYS A 300 -16.02 -18.74 5.01
CA LYS A 300 -14.90 -19.48 4.43
C LYS A 300 -14.26 -18.77 3.25
N ASN A 301 -15.01 -17.95 2.54
CA ASN A 301 -14.53 -17.23 1.38
C ASN A 301 -14.48 -15.72 1.69
N VAL A 302 -13.27 -15.18 1.83
CA VAL A 302 -13.07 -13.74 2.11
C VAL A 302 -13.59 -12.85 0.98
N ALA A 303 -13.68 -13.36 -0.25
CA ALA A 303 -14.29 -12.60 -1.34
C ALA A 303 -15.76 -12.20 -1.02
N ASP A 304 -16.40 -12.85 -0.06
CA ASP A 304 -17.75 -12.49 0.40
C ASP A 304 -17.73 -11.30 1.38
N THR A 305 -16.58 -10.98 1.98
CA THR A 305 -16.42 -9.90 2.97
C THR A 305 -15.67 -8.70 2.39
N ALA A 306 -16.10 -8.26 1.22
CA ALA A 306 -15.44 -7.14 0.53
C ALA A 306 -15.49 -5.88 1.41
N PRO A 307 -14.36 -5.16 1.58
CA PRO A 307 -14.35 -3.85 2.22
C PRO A 307 -15.35 -2.89 1.55
N GLY A 308 -16.10 -2.15 2.38
CA GLY A 308 -17.19 -1.28 1.93
C GLY A 308 -18.57 -1.93 1.95
N ASP A 309 -18.67 -3.25 2.20
CA ASP A 309 -19.98 -3.89 2.42
C ASP A 309 -20.53 -3.55 3.81
N THR A 310 -21.81 -3.72 3.97
CA THR A 310 -22.54 -3.45 5.21
C THR A 310 -23.04 -4.74 5.83
N ILE A 311 -22.72 -4.95 7.10
CA ILE A 311 -23.29 -6.01 7.93
C ILE A 311 -24.57 -5.48 8.58
N THR A 312 -25.65 -6.26 8.45
CA THR A 312 -26.92 -6.00 9.15
C THR A 312 -27.44 -7.28 9.82
N ALA A 313 -28.38 -7.15 10.74
CA ALA A 313 -29.03 -8.31 11.34
C ALA A 313 -30.04 -8.92 10.35
N ALA A 314 -29.97 -10.24 10.12
CA ALA A 314 -30.88 -10.91 9.18
C ALA A 314 -32.36 -10.81 9.58
N ALA A 315 -32.65 -10.79 10.89
CA ALA A 315 -34.02 -10.70 11.43
C ALA A 315 -34.64 -9.30 11.31
N ALA A 316 -33.82 -8.24 11.33
CA ALA A 316 -34.22 -6.85 11.23
C ALA A 316 -33.18 -6.06 10.45
N PRO A 317 -33.18 -6.17 9.11
CA PRO A 317 -32.17 -5.54 8.28
C PRO A 317 -32.30 -4.01 8.26
N ALA A 318 -31.19 -3.31 8.14
CA ALA A 318 -31.17 -1.86 7.93
C ALA A 318 -31.72 -1.53 6.53
N ASP A 319 -32.37 -0.38 6.40
CA ASP A 319 -33.04 0.05 5.16
C ASP A 319 -32.03 0.38 4.04
N LYS A 320 -30.87 0.93 4.40
CA LYS A 320 -29.84 1.38 3.44
C LYS A 320 -28.45 0.94 3.88
N PRO A 321 -27.60 0.51 2.94
CA PRO A 321 -26.21 0.21 3.26
C PRO A 321 -25.44 1.48 3.69
N CYS A 322 -24.26 1.29 4.26
CA CYS A 322 -23.27 2.34 4.41
C CYS A 322 -22.81 2.82 3.02
N PRO A 323 -22.31 4.05 2.88
CA PRO A 323 -21.62 4.44 1.66
C PRO A 323 -20.50 3.44 1.39
N GLY A 324 -20.57 2.77 0.22
CA GLY A 324 -19.54 1.82 -0.18
C GLY A 324 -18.31 2.51 -0.74
N TYR A 325 -17.21 1.77 -0.88
CA TYR A 325 -16.00 2.27 -1.52
C TYR A 325 -16.08 2.11 -3.05
N LYS A 326 -15.41 3.00 -3.77
CA LYS A 326 -15.20 2.82 -5.21
C LYS A 326 -14.25 1.64 -5.42
N SER A 327 -14.55 0.76 -6.38
CA SER A 327 -13.62 -0.30 -6.76
C SER A 327 -12.38 0.32 -7.37
N VAL A 328 -11.22 0.01 -6.81
CA VAL A 328 -9.94 0.47 -7.34
C VAL A 328 -9.52 -0.47 -8.46
N GLN A 329 -9.13 0.11 -9.59
CA GLN A 329 -8.62 -0.65 -10.72
C GLN A 329 -7.10 -0.67 -10.67
N PRO A 330 -6.47 -1.82 -10.90
CA PRO A 330 -5.01 -1.88 -11.02
C PRO A 330 -4.52 -0.97 -12.13
N VAL A 331 -3.36 -0.35 -11.93
CA VAL A 331 -2.73 0.56 -12.89
C VAL A 331 -1.42 0.02 -13.44
N VAL A 332 -0.74 -0.84 -12.70
CA VAL A 332 0.51 -1.51 -13.08
C VAL A 332 0.26 -3.00 -13.24
N TYR A 333 0.76 -3.60 -14.29
CA TYR A 333 0.61 -5.02 -14.57
C TYR A 333 1.95 -5.66 -14.88
N CYS A 334 2.23 -6.83 -14.30
CA CYS A 334 3.35 -7.68 -14.71
C CYS A 334 2.95 -9.15 -14.77
N GLY A 335 3.72 -9.96 -15.48
CA GLY A 335 3.61 -11.42 -15.43
C GLY A 335 4.48 -11.95 -14.30
N ILE A 336 3.95 -12.87 -13.48
CA ILE A 336 4.69 -13.57 -12.42
C ILE A 336 4.71 -15.06 -12.76
N TYR A 337 5.91 -15.63 -12.82
CA TYR A 337 6.13 -17.02 -13.22
C TYR A 337 7.03 -17.70 -12.18
N PRO A 338 6.77 -18.97 -11.82
CA PRO A 338 7.71 -19.71 -10.99
C PRO A 338 8.95 -20.08 -11.80
N VAL A 339 10.15 -20.00 -11.20
CA VAL A 339 11.40 -20.45 -11.82
C VAL A 339 11.32 -21.94 -12.19
N ASP A 340 10.74 -22.75 -11.31
CA ASP A 340 10.41 -24.16 -11.56
C ASP A 340 8.94 -24.27 -11.96
N GLY A 341 8.66 -24.56 -13.24
CA GLY A 341 7.30 -24.70 -13.77
C GLY A 341 6.45 -25.75 -13.07
N SER A 342 7.05 -26.71 -12.33
CA SER A 342 6.29 -27.69 -11.53
C SER A 342 5.58 -27.04 -10.33
N ARG A 343 6.02 -25.86 -9.90
CA ARG A 343 5.46 -25.08 -8.77
C ARG A 343 4.34 -24.11 -9.17
N TYR A 344 3.79 -24.22 -10.38
CA TYR A 344 2.66 -23.40 -10.82
C TYR A 344 1.46 -23.43 -9.86
N ASN A 345 1.11 -24.63 -9.35
CA ASN A 345 0.01 -24.75 -8.39
C ASN A 345 0.32 -24.10 -7.04
N ASP A 346 1.58 -24.16 -6.59
CA ASP A 346 2.01 -23.50 -5.36
C ASP A 346 1.86 -21.99 -5.49
N LEU A 347 2.26 -21.43 -6.65
CA LEU A 347 2.08 -20.00 -6.95
C LEU A 347 0.60 -19.61 -7.01
N LYS A 348 -0.24 -20.43 -7.61
CA LYS A 348 -1.69 -20.22 -7.63
C LYS A 348 -2.27 -20.14 -6.23
N ASP A 349 -1.97 -21.12 -5.39
CA ASP A 349 -2.46 -21.19 -4.01
C ASP A 349 -1.94 -20.01 -3.17
N ALA A 350 -0.69 -19.58 -3.40
CA ALA A 350 -0.11 -18.42 -2.75
C ALA A 350 -0.83 -17.11 -3.15
N LEU A 351 -1.07 -16.90 -4.45
CA LEU A 351 -1.84 -15.74 -4.94
C LEU A 351 -3.28 -15.73 -4.42
N GLU A 352 -3.94 -16.89 -4.36
CA GLU A 352 -5.27 -17.02 -3.75
C GLU A 352 -5.25 -16.57 -2.28
N ARG A 353 -4.27 -17.03 -1.50
CA ARG A 353 -4.12 -16.63 -0.08
C ARG A 353 -3.78 -15.16 0.08
N LEU A 354 -2.89 -14.61 -0.73
CA LEU A 354 -2.58 -13.18 -0.69
C LEU A 354 -3.80 -12.33 -1.01
N LYS A 355 -4.57 -12.70 -2.02
CA LYS A 355 -5.81 -12.00 -2.40
C LYS A 355 -6.87 -11.98 -1.29
N LEU A 356 -6.87 -12.98 -0.41
CA LEU A 356 -7.74 -12.98 0.77
C LEU A 356 -7.40 -11.84 1.75
N ASN A 357 -6.14 -11.41 1.77
CA ASN A 357 -5.64 -10.35 2.65
C ASN A 357 -5.37 -9.04 1.93
N ASP A 358 -5.50 -9.02 0.60
CA ASP A 358 -5.26 -7.86 -0.24
C ASP A 358 -6.30 -7.79 -1.35
N ALA A 359 -7.34 -7.00 -1.10
CA ALA A 359 -8.46 -6.86 -2.04
C ALA A 359 -8.07 -6.14 -3.35
N ALA A 360 -6.95 -5.42 -3.34
CA ALA A 360 -6.47 -4.68 -4.50
C ALA A 360 -5.67 -5.56 -5.49
N LEU A 361 -5.18 -6.72 -5.03
CA LEU A 361 -4.46 -7.65 -5.88
C LEU A 361 -5.39 -8.26 -6.93
N PHE A 362 -5.06 -8.05 -8.19
CA PHE A 362 -5.70 -8.71 -9.34
C PHE A 362 -4.76 -9.74 -9.92
N TYR A 363 -5.26 -10.91 -10.33
CA TYR A 363 -4.48 -11.88 -11.08
C TYR A 363 -5.36 -12.74 -11.99
N GLU A 364 -4.81 -13.12 -13.12
CA GLU A 364 -5.41 -14.05 -14.08
C GLU A 364 -4.36 -15.01 -14.65
N PRO A 365 -4.70 -16.23 -15.02
CA PRO A 365 -3.76 -17.16 -15.63
C PRO A 365 -3.16 -16.61 -16.92
N GLU A 366 -1.85 -16.77 -17.08
CA GLU A 366 -1.12 -16.35 -18.26
C GLU A 366 -0.17 -17.46 -18.72
N VAL A 367 0.08 -17.53 -20.02
CA VAL A 367 1.05 -18.48 -20.60
C VAL A 367 2.04 -17.70 -21.44
N SER A 368 3.32 -17.84 -21.12
CA SER A 368 4.43 -17.32 -21.91
C SER A 368 5.10 -18.44 -22.68
N ALA A 369 5.43 -18.19 -23.95
CA ALA A 369 6.19 -19.14 -24.75
C ALA A 369 7.60 -19.38 -24.20
N ALA A 370 8.19 -18.37 -23.54
CA ALA A 370 9.53 -18.43 -22.95
C ALA A 370 9.54 -18.99 -21.52
N LEU A 371 8.52 -18.65 -20.67
CA LEU A 371 8.52 -18.93 -19.25
C LEU A 371 7.50 -20.03 -18.84
N GLY A 372 6.61 -20.43 -19.74
CA GLY A 372 5.57 -21.42 -19.46
C GLY A 372 4.35 -20.82 -18.76
N PHE A 373 3.78 -21.56 -17.81
CA PHE A 373 2.57 -21.17 -17.09
C PHE A 373 2.87 -20.24 -15.93
N GLY A 374 2.11 -19.16 -15.81
CA GLY A 374 2.21 -18.16 -14.74
C GLY A 374 0.91 -17.38 -14.59
N PHE A 375 1.02 -16.18 -14.04
CA PHE A 375 -0.13 -15.29 -13.80
C PHE A 375 0.19 -13.88 -14.25
N ARG A 376 -0.76 -13.23 -14.92
CA ARG A 376 -0.78 -11.79 -15.13
C ARG A 376 -1.35 -11.14 -13.88
N CYS A 377 -0.53 -10.38 -13.16
CA CYS A 377 -0.92 -9.71 -11.92
C CYS A 377 -1.07 -8.20 -12.15
N GLY A 378 -2.05 -7.61 -11.47
CA GLY A 378 -2.32 -6.17 -11.49
C GLY A 378 -2.20 -5.57 -10.10
N PHE A 379 -1.58 -4.40 -10.00
CA PHE A 379 -1.19 -3.72 -8.78
C PHE A 379 -1.58 -2.24 -8.80
N LEU A 380 -1.68 -1.63 -7.62
CA LEU A 380 -1.99 -0.21 -7.47
C LEU A 380 -0.81 0.70 -7.87
N GLY A 381 0.42 0.21 -7.72
CA GLY A 381 1.64 0.90 -8.07
C GLY A 381 2.84 -0.03 -7.99
N LEU A 382 4.06 0.53 -8.13
CA LEU A 382 5.30 -0.25 -8.07
C LEU A 382 5.59 -0.80 -6.67
N LEU A 383 5.40 0.01 -5.65
CA LEU A 383 5.66 -0.43 -4.28
C LEU A 383 4.73 -1.58 -3.89
N HIS A 384 3.46 -1.52 -4.31
CA HIS A 384 2.52 -2.62 -4.12
C HIS A 384 3.00 -3.90 -4.83
N MET A 385 3.50 -3.79 -6.08
CA MET A 385 4.06 -4.91 -6.83
C MET A 385 5.26 -5.55 -6.10
N GLU A 386 6.23 -4.72 -5.67
CA GLU A 386 7.42 -5.19 -4.95
C GLU A 386 7.07 -5.90 -3.64
N ILE A 387 6.09 -5.38 -2.90
CA ILE A 387 5.64 -5.99 -1.64
C ILE A 387 5.00 -7.36 -1.90
N ILE A 388 4.14 -7.48 -2.91
CA ILE A 388 3.52 -8.76 -3.26
C ILE A 388 4.57 -9.77 -3.72
N GLU A 389 5.54 -9.37 -4.54
CA GLU A 389 6.66 -10.21 -4.97
C GLU A 389 7.46 -10.72 -3.77
N GLU A 390 7.88 -9.83 -2.90
CA GLU A 390 8.66 -10.16 -1.70
C GLU A 390 7.87 -11.06 -0.73
N ARG A 391 6.56 -10.86 -0.59
CA ARG A 391 5.70 -11.73 0.21
C ARG A 391 5.57 -13.13 -0.39
N LEU A 392 5.43 -13.25 -1.72
CA LEU A 392 5.41 -14.54 -2.41
C LEU A 392 6.73 -15.31 -2.20
N GLU A 393 7.85 -14.61 -2.23
CA GLU A 393 9.16 -15.19 -1.99
C GLU A 393 9.35 -15.61 -0.53
N ARG A 394 9.08 -14.72 0.43
CA ARG A 394 9.36 -14.96 1.86
C ARG A 394 8.31 -15.83 2.55
N GLU A 395 7.01 -15.53 2.37
CA GLU A 395 5.93 -16.25 3.09
C GLU A 395 5.65 -17.62 2.48
N PHE A 396 5.84 -17.78 1.14
CA PHE A 396 5.52 -19.03 0.43
C PHE A 396 6.76 -19.75 -0.13
N ASN A 397 7.95 -19.17 0.09
CA ASN A 397 9.23 -19.74 -0.36
C ASN A 397 9.22 -20.09 -1.86
N LEU A 398 8.76 -19.15 -2.68
CA LEU A 398 8.68 -19.27 -4.14
C LEU A 398 9.82 -18.49 -4.79
N ASP A 399 10.58 -19.15 -5.67
CA ASP A 399 11.51 -18.46 -6.56
C ASP A 399 10.75 -18.01 -7.80
N LEU A 400 10.73 -16.69 -8.07
CA LEU A 400 9.88 -16.09 -9.08
C LEU A 400 10.67 -15.40 -10.19
N ILE A 401 10.05 -15.32 -11.36
CA ILE A 401 10.46 -14.48 -12.47
C ILE A 401 9.34 -13.48 -12.72
N THR A 402 9.63 -12.20 -12.54
CA THR A 402 8.72 -11.09 -12.87
C THR A 402 9.10 -10.49 -14.23
N THR A 403 8.10 -10.26 -15.06
CA THR A 403 8.28 -9.54 -16.33
C THR A 403 8.27 -8.03 -16.09
N ALA A 404 8.74 -7.26 -17.07
CA ALA A 404 8.70 -5.80 -17.00
C ALA A 404 7.27 -5.30 -16.69
N PRO A 405 7.09 -4.41 -15.70
CA PRO A 405 5.79 -3.81 -15.43
C PRO A 405 5.33 -2.98 -16.62
N GLY A 406 4.06 -3.01 -16.89
CA GLY A 406 3.41 -2.23 -17.94
C GLY A 406 2.12 -1.62 -17.43
N VAL A 407 1.53 -0.78 -18.25
CA VAL A 407 0.26 -0.12 -17.95
C VAL A 407 -0.84 -0.67 -18.88
N ASN A 408 -2.09 -0.33 -18.56
CA ASN A 408 -3.21 -0.63 -19.46
C ASN A 408 -3.20 0.30 -20.67
N TYR A 409 -3.10 -0.24 -21.86
CA TYR A 409 -3.27 0.50 -23.11
C TYR A 409 -4.68 0.26 -23.66
N ARG A 410 -5.27 1.28 -24.28
CA ARG A 410 -6.48 1.15 -25.08
C ARG A 410 -6.11 1.16 -26.53
N VAL A 411 -6.43 0.09 -27.21
CA VAL A 411 -6.21 -0.05 -28.65
C VAL A 411 -7.55 0.14 -29.36
N ILE A 412 -7.63 1.19 -30.14
CA ILE A 412 -8.80 1.47 -30.97
C ILE A 412 -8.56 0.82 -32.33
N LYS A 413 -9.41 -0.14 -32.67
CA LYS A 413 -9.35 -0.81 -33.98
C LYS A 413 -10.05 0.00 -35.05
N THR A 414 -9.68 -0.25 -36.31
CA THR A 414 -10.27 0.38 -37.48
C THR A 414 -11.79 0.15 -37.62
N ASN A 415 -12.34 -0.87 -36.95
CA ASN A 415 -13.78 -1.14 -36.87
C ASN A 415 -14.48 -0.40 -35.72
N GLY A 416 -13.77 0.43 -34.96
CA GLY A 416 -14.28 1.16 -33.79
C GLY A 416 -14.32 0.35 -32.48
N GLU A 417 -13.87 -0.90 -32.47
CA GLU A 417 -13.76 -1.72 -31.27
C GLU A 417 -12.61 -1.22 -30.38
N VAL A 418 -12.87 -1.07 -29.08
CA VAL A 418 -11.85 -0.70 -28.09
C VAL A 418 -11.41 -1.95 -27.33
N VAL A 419 -10.13 -2.29 -27.45
CA VAL A 419 -9.51 -3.44 -26.78
C VAL A 419 -8.53 -2.94 -25.72
N THR A 420 -8.68 -3.40 -24.47
CA THR A 420 -7.70 -3.13 -23.42
C THR A 420 -6.56 -4.14 -23.50
N VAL A 421 -5.34 -3.65 -23.58
CA VAL A 421 -4.12 -4.47 -23.69
C VAL A 421 -3.23 -4.20 -22.48
N THR A 422 -3.03 -5.23 -21.66
CA THR A 422 -2.12 -5.24 -20.51
C THR A 422 -0.82 -5.98 -20.81
N ASN A 423 -0.85 -6.96 -21.72
CA ASN A 423 0.30 -7.74 -22.16
C ASN A 423 0.68 -7.35 -23.60
N PRO A 424 1.95 -6.97 -23.87
CA PRO A 424 2.41 -6.64 -25.21
C PRO A 424 2.15 -7.75 -26.26
N SER A 425 2.11 -9.01 -25.83
CA SER A 425 1.86 -10.15 -26.74
C SER A 425 0.42 -10.18 -27.28
N ASN A 426 -0.51 -9.54 -26.58
CA ASN A 426 -1.93 -9.45 -26.96
C ASN A 426 -2.24 -8.23 -27.85
N LEU A 427 -1.20 -7.47 -28.26
CA LEU A 427 -1.40 -6.33 -29.14
C LEU A 427 -1.93 -6.81 -30.50
N PRO A 428 -3.08 -6.30 -31.00
CA PRO A 428 -3.62 -6.65 -32.33
C PRO A 428 -2.63 -6.31 -33.43
N ASN A 429 -2.82 -6.93 -34.60
CA ASN A 429 -2.02 -6.62 -35.80
C ASN A 429 -2.11 -5.12 -36.10
N LEU A 430 -0.97 -4.50 -36.41
CA LEU A 430 -0.92 -3.06 -36.73
C LEU A 430 -1.85 -2.63 -37.85
N SER A 431 -2.21 -3.55 -38.79
CA SER A 431 -3.17 -3.30 -39.87
C SER A 431 -4.62 -3.14 -39.39
N GLU A 432 -4.95 -3.63 -38.19
CA GLU A 432 -6.27 -3.54 -37.57
C GLU A 432 -6.38 -2.39 -36.57
N VAL A 433 -5.24 -1.75 -36.23
CA VAL A 433 -5.16 -0.68 -35.23
C VAL A 433 -5.27 0.68 -35.91
N GLU A 434 -6.25 1.48 -35.49
CA GLU A 434 -6.36 2.89 -35.86
C GLU A 434 -5.36 3.74 -35.06
N HIS A 435 -5.42 3.64 -33.74
CA HIS A 435 -4.45 4.28 -32.83
C HIS A 435 -4.43 3.57 -31.48
N ILE A 436 -3.39 3.87 -30.69
CA ILE A 436 -3.21 3.36 -29.34
C ILE A 436 -3.25 4.54 -28.36
N GLU A 437 -4.00 4.38 -27.29
CA GLU A 437 -4.08 5.34 -26.20
C GLU A 437 -3.32 4.82 -24.99
N GLU A 438 -2.56 5.70 -24.34
CA GLU A 438 -1.88 5.43 -23.07
C GLU A 438 -2.49 6.22 -21.93
N PRO A 439 -2.44 5.71 -20.68
CA PRO A 439 -2.91 6.44 -19.51
C PRO A 439 -1.98 7.60 -19.20
N ILE A 440 -2.57 8.77 -19.00
CA ILE A 440 -1.88 10.02 -18.61
C ILE A 440 -2.24 10.32 -17.17
N VAL A 441 -1.26 10.75 -16.41
CA VAL A 441 -1.43 11.25 -15.05
C VAL A 441 -1.15 12.75 -14.97
N LYS A 442 -1.85 13.41 -14.06
CA LYS A 442 -1.42 14.71 -13.54
C LYS A 442 -0.45 14.48 -12.41
N ALA A 443 0.78 14.89 -12.61
CA ALA A 443 1.85 14.80 -11.63
C ALA A 443 2.01 16.13 -10.91
N TYR A 444 2.11 16.06 -9.58
CA TYR A 444 2.34 17.16 -8.66
C TYR A 444 3.71 16.97 -8.03
N ILE A 445 4.67 17.83 -8.40
CA ILE A 445 6.04 17.73 -7.90
C ILE A 445 6.32 18.92 -6.98
N TYR A 446 6.63 18.62 -5.72
CA TYR A 446 6.99 19.63 -4.74
C TYR A 446 8.51 19.63 -4.57
N THR A 447 9.12 20.81 -4.61
CA THR A 447 10.59 20.90 -4.61
C THR A 447 11.06 22.29 -4.17
N PRO A 448 12.27 22.42 -3.59
CA PRO A 448 12.95 23.70 -3.46
C PRO A 448 13.23 24.34 -4.84
N PRO A 449 13.22 25.68 -4.96
CA PRO A 449 13.40 26.38 -6.22
C PRO A 449 14.70 26.04 -6.96
N GLU A 450 15.76 25.65 -6.25
CA GLU A 450 17.06 25.30 -6.82
C GLU A 450 17.04 24.05 -7.72
N TYR A 451 16.03 23.17 -7.55
CA TYR A 451 15.90 21.92 -8.33
C TYR A 451 14.88 22.03 -9.49
N ILE A 452 14.27 23.20 -9.73
CA ILE A 452 13.30 23.38 -10.84
C ILE A 452 13.91 22.95 -12.17
N GLY A 453 15.12 23.42 -12.51
CA GLY A 453 15.78 23.10 -13.77
C GLY A 453 15.99 21.58 -13.97
N PRO A 454 16.65 20.89 -13.04
CA PRO A 454 16.83 19.42 -13.10
C PRO A 454 15.53 18.62 -13.21
N ILE A 455 14.44 19.10 -12.56
CA ILE A 455 13.13 18.44 -12.64
C ILE A 455 12.47 18.68 -14.00
N MET A 456 12.56 19.91 -14.55
CA MET A 456 12.04 20.21 -15.89
C MET A 456 12.72 19.34 -16.95
N GLU A 457 14.03 19.14 -16.87
CA GLU A 457 14.76 18.23 -17.75
C GLU A 457 14.28 16.79 -17.61
N LEU A 458 14.12 16.29 -16.37
CA LEU A 458 13.60 14.94 -16.12
C LEU A 458 12.20 14.77 -16.71
N CYS A 459 11.29 15.71 -16.46
CA CYS A 459 9.93 15.63 -16.99
C CYS A 459 9.92 15.66 -18.52
N GLN A 460 10.75 16.49 -19.16
CA GLN A 460 10.88 16.55 -20.60
C GLN A 460 11.43 15.23 -21.17
N ASP A 461 12.44 14.64 -20.55
CA ASP A 461 12.97 13.32 -20.93
C ASP A 461 11.90 12.23 -20.83
N LYS A 462 10.94 12.36 -19.90
CA LYS A 462 9.83 11.44 -19.67
C LYS A 462 8.53 11.83 -20.39
N ARG A 463 8.63 12.62 -21.46
CA ARG A 463 7.50 13.09 -22.29
C ARG A 463 6.43 13.86 -21.49
N GLY A 464 6.83 14.48 -20.37
CA GLY A 464 5.94 15.29 -19.54
C GLY A 464 5.60 16.60 -20.21
N GLU A 465 4.32 16.94 -20.26
CA GLU A 465 3.80 18.24 -20.70
C GLU A 465 3.72 19.16 -19.48
N TYR A 466 4.46 20.26 -19.48
CA TYR A 466 4.39 21.30 -18.43
C TYR A 466 3.02 21.97 -18.47
N ILE A 467 2.37 22.09 -17.33
CA ILE A 467 1.06 22.74 -17.20
C ILE A 467 1.19 24.06 -16.46
N ASP A 468 1.72 24.04 -15.24
CA ASP A 468 1.80 25.23 -14.39
C ASP A 468 2.87 25.06 -13.30
N MET A 469 3.21 26.16 -12.63
CA MET A 469 4.11 26.18 -11.49
C MET A 469 3.68 27.28 -10.52
N VAL A 470 3.51 26.90 -9.25
CA VAL A 470 3.09 27.80 -8.19
C VAL A 470 4.15 27.82 -7.09
N TYR A 471 4.61 28.99 -6.71
CA TYR A 471 5.44 29.18 -5.51
C TYR A 471 4.52 29.16 -4.30
N LEU A 472 4.66 28.13 -3.46
CA LEU A 472 3.92 28.01 -2.21
C LEU A 472 4.47 29.01 -1.19
N ASP A 473 5.80 29.11 -1.13
CA ASP A 473 6.54 30.05 -0.31
C ASP A 473 7.91 30.38 -0.95
N LYS A 474 8.82 31.03 -0.21
CA LYS A 474 10.17 31.38 -0.70
C LYS A 474 11.08 30.14 -0.89
N THR A 475 10.76 29.03 -0.24
CA THR A 475 11.59 27.82 -0.16
C THR A 475 11.03 26.67 -0.97
N ARG A 476 9.75 26.73 -1.41
CA ARG A 476 9.03 25.64 -2.07
C ARG A 476 8.24 26.05 -3.29
N VAL A 477 8.27 25.16 -4.26
CA VAL A 477 7.54 25.28 -5.53
C VAL A 477 6.76 24.00 -5.78
N LYS A 478 5.53 24.15 -6.22
CA LYS A 478 4.69 23.07 -6.73
C LYS A 478 4.65 23.17 -8.26
N MET A 479 5.10 22.11 -8.94
CA MET A 479 5.09 22.02 -10.39
C MET A 479 4.01 21.02 -10.83
N TYR A 480 3.29 21.38 -11.90
CA TYR A 480 2.20 20.58 -12.47
C TYR A 480 2.60 20.08 -13.85
N TYR A 481 2.53 18.78 -14.03
CA TYR A 481 2.83 18.11 -15.29
C TYR A 481 1.75 17.11 -15.68
N GLU A 482 1.59 16.89 -16.97
CA GLU A 482 0.91 15.70 -17.51
C GLU A 482 1.96 14.75 -18.05
N ILE A 483 2.06 13.57 -17.47
CA ILE A 483 3.10 12.58 -17.81
C ILE A 483 2.42 11.26 -18.14
N PRO A 484 2.85 10.53 -19.18
CA PRO A 484 2.40 9.16 -19.39
C PRO A 484 2.75 8.27 -18.20
N LEU A 485 1.77 7.52 -17.69
CA LEU A 485 1.96 6.68 -16.50
C LEU A 485 3.11 5.69 -16.68
N ASN A 486 3.28 5.13 -17.89
CA ASN A 486 4.35 4.20 -18.19
C ASN A 486 5.76 4.78 -17.99
N GLU A 487 5.93 6.08 -18.18
CA GLU A 487 7.22 6.76 -17.95
C GLU A 487 7.52 6.98 -16.47
N ILE A 488 6.47 7.01 -15.62
CA ILE A 488 6.61 7.12 -14.16
C ILE A 488 6.95 5.75 -13.55
N VAL A 489 6.31 4.70 -14.04
CA VAL A 489 6.42 3.33 -13.51
C VAL A 489 7.86 2.78 -13.53
N TYR A 490 8.72 3.18 -14.48
CA TYR A 490 10.04 2.56 -14.59
C TYR A 490 11.09 3.12 -13.63
N ASP A 491 11.32 4.42 -13.64
CA ASP A 491 12.52 5.00 -12.99
C ASP A 491 12.38 6.48 -12.62
N PHE A 492 11.17 7.03 -12.76
CA PHE A 492 10.93 8.46 -12.52
C PHE A 492 11.22 8.85 -11.06
N PHE A 493 10.80 8.03 -10.09
CA PHE A 493 11.04 8.29 -8.67
C PHE A 493 12.53 8.31 -8.33
N ASP A 494 13.29 7.34 -8.83
CA ASP A 494 14.74 7.27 -8.63
C ASP A 494 15.44 8.46 -9.29
N GLY A 495 15.02 8.80 -10.51
CA GLY A 495 15.48 9.97 -11.24
C GLY A 495 15.19 11.28 -10.51
N LEU A 496 14.00 11.40 -9.93
CA LEU A 496 13.59 12.57 -9.14
C LEU A 496 14.42 12.70 -7.87
N LYS A 497 14.51 11.63 -7.07
CA LYS A 497 15.32 11.61 -5.83
C LYS A 497 16.80 11.91 -6.08
N SER A 498 17.39 11.29 -7.09
CA SER A 498 18.81 11.48 -7.40
C SER A 498 19.14 12.91 -7.84
N ARG A 499 18.30 13.52 -8.68
CA ARG A 499 18.50 14.89 -9.18
C ARG A 499 18.22 15.97 -8.14
N THR A 500 17.43 15.65 -7.11
CA THR A 500 17.02 16.59 -6.05
C THR A 500 17.61 16.26 -4.69
N ARG A 501 18.53 15.30 -4.59
CA ARG A 501 19.11 14.83 -3.32
C ARG A 501 18.05 14.38 -2.31
N GLY A 502 16.91 13.92 -2.79
CA GLY A 502 15.78 13.49 -1.96
C GLY A 502 14.83 14.60 -1.50
N TYR A 503 15.06 15.86 -1.90
CA TYR A 503 14.20 16.98 -1.48
C TYR A 503 12.91 17.12 -2.28
N ALA A 504 12.75 16.45 -3.42
CA ALA A 504 11.50 16.51 -4.17
C ALA A 504 10.59 15.34 -3.82
N SER A 505 9.30 15.65 -3.65
CA SER A 505 8.23 14.66 -3.53
C SER A 505 7.32 14.69 -4.76
N LEU A 506 6.76 13.54 -5.10
CA LEU A 506 5.84 13.36 -6.22
C LEU A 506 4.54 12.76 -5.71
N ASP A 507 3.45 13.34 -6.18
CA ASP A 507 2.12 12.75 -6.13
C ASP A 507 1.50 12.77 -7.53
N TYR A 508 0.56 11.87 -7.82
CA TYR A 508 -0.10 11.86 -9.12
C TYR A 508 -1.52 11.30 -9.07
N GLU A 509 -2.34 11.76 -9.97
CA GLU A 509 -3.69 11.25 -10.19
C GLU A 509 -3.91 10.86 -11.66
N ILE A 510 -4.69 9.84 -11.93
CA ILE A 510 -5.01 9.42 -13.30
C ILE A 510 -5.95 10.45 -13.92
N LYS A 511 -5.52 11.11 -15.00
CA LYS A 511 -6.32 12.07 -15.75
C LYS A 511 -7.26 11.38 -16.76
N GLY A 512 -6.77 10.31 -17.40
CA GLY A 512 -7.47 9.62 -18.49
C GLY A 512 -6.51 9.03 -19.50
N TYR A 513 -6.97 8.86 -20.73
CA TYR A 513 -6.19 8.26 -21.81
C TYR A 513 -5.97 9.29 -22.93
N LYS A 514 -4.81 9.23 -23.59
CA LYS A 514 -4.42 10.13 -24.70
C LYS A 514 -3.81 9.30 -25.82
N PRO A 515 -4.20 9.52 -27.09
CA PRO A 515 -3.56 8.88 -28.24
C PRO A 515 -2.06 9.16 -28.28
N SER A 516 -1.27 8.13 -28.56
CA SER A 516 0.20 8.21 -28.61
C SER A 516 0.78 7.28 -29.65
N ASP A 517 1.93 7.65 -30.25
CA ASP A 517 2.62 6.81 -31.25
C ASP A 517 3.43 5.71 -30.57
N LEU A 518 2.72 4.68 -30.13
CA LEU A 518 3.27 3.53 -29.43
C LEU A 518 3.56 2.37 -30.37
N VAL A 519 4.63 1.66 -30.08
CA VAL A 519 5.07 0.48 -30.83
C VAL A 519 5.42 -0.65 -29.88
N LYS A 520 5.18 -1.88 -30.33
CA LYS A 520 5.68 -3.07 -29.66
C LYS A 520 7.16 -3.24 -30.01
N LEU A 521 7.98 -3.31 -28.98
CA LEU A 521 9.40 -3.61 -29.05
C LEU A 521 9.60 -5.07 -28.64
N ASP A 522 9.91 -5.91 -29.63
CA ASP A 522 10.19 -7.33 -29.41
C ASP A 522 11.67 -7.57 -29.20
N ILE A 523 12.02 -8.35 -28.18
CA ILE A 523 13.38 -8.82 -27.95
C ILE A 523 13.51 -10.25 -28.44
N MET A 524 14.46 -10.48 -29.34
CA MET A 524 14.71 -11.78 -29.94
C MET A 524 16.03 -12.34 -29.44
N LEU A 525 15.99 -13.56 -28.93
CA LEU A 525 17.17 -14.35 -28.54
C LEU A 525 17.34 -15.50 -29.51
N ASN A 526 18.51 -15.60 -30.13
CA ASN A 526 18.79 -16.60 -31.18
C ASN A 526 17.77 -16.60 -32.34
N ASN A 527 17.21 -15.44 -32.70
CA ASN A 527 16.17 -15.17 -33.71
C ASN A 527 14.76 -15.66 -33.32
N GLU A 528 14.52 -16.04 -32.08
CA GLU A 528 13.20 -16.35 -31.54
C GLU A 528 12.74 -15.21 -30.63
N VAL A 529 11.50 -14.79 -30.75
CA VAL A 529 10.92 -13.73 -29.92
C VAL A 529 10.76 -14.25 -28.50
N CYS A 530 11.31 -13.52 -27.54
CA CYS A 530 11.08 -13.74 -26.11
C CYS A 530 9.94 -12.83 -25.65
N ASP A 531 8.73 -13.37 -25.59
CA ASP A 531 7.51 -12.63 -25.23
C ASP A 531 7.58 -11.96 -23.86
N ALA A 532 8.23 -12.61 -22.91
CA ALA A 532 8.44 -12.10 -21.54
C ALA A 532 9.32 -10.84 -21.47
N LEU A 533 10.12 -10.57 -22.53
CA LEU A 533 10.96 -9.38 -22.66
C LEU A 533 10.38 -8.33 -23.61
N SER A 534 9.22 -8.60 -24.22
CA SER A 534 8.55 -7.65 -25.12
C SER A 534 7.87 -6.54 -24.31
N ILE A 535 8.00 -5.29 -24.78
CA ILE A 535 7.42 -4.11 -24.12
C ILE A 535 6.74 -3.20 -25.14
N ILE A 536 5.80 -2.36 -24.66
CA ILE A 536 5.22 -1.28 -25.47
C ILE A 536 5.92 0.02 -25.10
N VAL A 537 6.43 0.72 -26.10
CA VAL A 537 7.21 1.96 -25.92
C VAL A 537 6.83 3.00 -26.97
N HIS A 538 7.09 4.27 -26.68
CA HIS A 538 6.95 5.34 -27.66
C HIS A 538 7.97 5.13 -28.81
N ARG A 539 7.53 5.37 -30.06
CA ARG A 539 8.35 5.12 -31.29
C ARG A 539 9.72 5.79 -31.22
N ASP A 540 9.77 7.05 -30.78
CA ASP A 540 11.01 7.81 -30.72
C ASP A 540 12.03 7.23 -29.73
N LYS A 541 11.56 6.56 -28.68
CA LYS A 541 12.41 5.93 -27.66
C LYS A 541 12.73 4.47 -27.94
N ALA A 542 12.06 3.86 -28.93
CA ALA A 542 12.21 2.44 -29.23
C ALA A 542 13.66 2.02 -29.52
N TYR A 543 14.40 2.83 -30.28
CA TYR A 543 15.81 2.54 -30.58
C TYR A 543 16.70 2.59 -29.34
N ALA A 544 16.61 3.68 -28.57
CA ALA A 544 17.45 3.85 -27.39
C ALA A 544 17.17 2.74 -26.34
N ARG A 545 15.88 2.46 -26.11
CA ARG A 545 15.44 1.42 -25.16
C ARG A 545 15.86 0.03 -25.63
N GLY A 546 15.61 -0.30 -26.92
CA GLY A 546 15.99 -1.59 -27.49
C GLY A 546 17.50 -1.85 -27.46
N ARG A 547 18.31 -0.81 -27.67
CA ARG A 547 19.76 -0.88 -27.58
C ARG A 547 20.21 -1.12 -26.14
N SER A 548 19.71 -0.35 -25.19
CA SER A 548 20.04 -0.48 -23.77
C SER A 548 19.70 -1.88 -23.24
N ILE A 549 18.49 -2.40 -23.58
CA ILE A 549 18.09 -3.77 -23.24
C ILE A 549 19.07 -4.80 -23.83
N ALA A 550 19.41 -4.68 -25.12
CA ALA A 550 20.29 -5.64 -25.77
C ALA A 550 21.71 -5.63 -25.18
N GLU A 551 22.24 -4.45 -24.83
CA GLU A 551 23.54 -4.29 -24.17
C GLU A 551 23.51 -4.93 -22.77
N LYS A 552 22.47 -4.69 -21.98
CA LYS A 552 22.31 -5.25 -20.63
C LYS A 552 22.15 -6.77 -20.65
N LEU A 553 21.30 -7.29 -21.54
CA LEU A 553 21.13 -8.74 -21.71
C LEU A 553 22.44 -9.44 -22.11
N LYS A 554 23.28 -8.78 -22.92
CA LYS A 554 24.60 -9.32 -23.29
C LYS A 554 25.54 -9.43 -22.08
N GLU A 555 25.40 -8.56 -21.08
CA GLU A 555 26.19 -8.62 -19.84
C GLU A 555 25.73 -9.75 -18.93
N VAL A 556 24.42 -9.93 -18.80
CA VAL A 556 23.80 -10.87 -17.86
C VAL A 556 23.72 -12.30 -18.42
N ILE A 557 23.40 -12.47 -19.71
CA ILE A 557 23.29 -13.81 -20.31
C ILE A 557 24.67 -14.47 -20.37
N PRO A 558 24.86 -15.65 -19.73
CA PRO A 558 26.15 -16.34 -19.72
C PRO A 558 26.52 -16.85 -21.10
N ARG A 559 27.82 -16.90 -21.39
CA ARG A 559 28.31 -17.50 -22.64
C ARG A 559 28.01 -18.98 -22.68
N GLN A 560 27.36 -19.40 -23.77
CA GLN A 560 27.03 -20.80 -24.02
C GLN A 560 27.93 -21.40 -25.11
N MET A 561 27.71 -22.66 -25.47
CA MET A 561 28.54 -23.37 -26.47
C MET A 561 28.38 -22.83 -27.89
N PHE A 562 27.34 -22.00 -28.11
CA PHE A 562 27.08 -21.34 -29.39
C PHE A 562 26.91 -19.81 -29.19
N GLU A 563 26.96 -19.08 -30.29
CA GLU A 563 26.76 -17.62 -30.30
C GLU A 563 25.30 -17.28 -30.20
N ILE A 564 24.93 -16.38 -29.28
CA ILE A 564 23.55 -15.94 -29.06
C ILE A 564 23.43 -14.50 -29.60
N PRO A 565 22.79 -14.29 -30.75
CA PRO A 565 22.41 -12.95 -31.18
C PRO A 565 21.20 -12.47 -30.33
N ILE A 566 21.32 -11.28 -29.79
CA ILE A 566 20.29 -10.53 -29.10
C ILE A 566 19.87 -9.43 -30.03
N GLN A 567 18.56 -9.36 -30.37
CA GLN A 567 18.06 -8.39 -31.34
C GLN A 567 16.82 -7.71 -30.76
N ALA A 568 16.73 -6.40 -30.93
CA ALA A 568 15.54 -5.63 -30.65
C ALA A 568 14.86 -5.27 -31.97
N ALA A 569 13.58 -5.54 -32.08
CA ALA A 569 12.82 -5.34 -33.32
C ALA A 569 11.49 -4.60 -33.07
N VAL A 570 11.10 -3.77 -34.04
CA VAL A 570 9.77 -3.15 -34.11
C VAL A 570 9.08 -3.71 -35.37
N GLY A 571 8.06 -4.55 -35.17
CA GLY A 571 7.48 -5.34 -36.23
C GLY A 571 8.53 -6.25 -36.90
N SER A 572 8.73 -6.13 -38.19
CA SER A 572 9.75 -6.90 -38.93
C SER A 572 11.15 -6.26 -38.96
N LYS A 573 11.29 -5.03 -38.48
CA LYS A 573 12.53 -4.26 -38.58
C LYS A 573 13.38 -4.43 -37.32
N ILE A 574 14.58 -5.00 -37.45
CA ILE A 574 15.57 -5.04 -36.38
C ILE A 574 16.18 -3.65 -36.25
N ILE A 575 16.09 -3.06 -35.05
CA ILE A 575 16.57 -1.71 -34.74
C ILE A 575 17.89 -1.72 -33.96
N ALA A 576 18.12 -2.74 -33.12
CA ALA A 576 19.39 -2.90 -32.39
C ALA A 576 19.81 -4.37 -32.36
N ARG A 577 21.10 -4.62 -32.26
CA ARG A 577 21.68 -5.98 -32.23
C ARG A 577 22.92 -6.01 -31.38
N GLU A 578 22.97 -6.98 -30.47
CA GLU A 578 24.16 -7.37 -29.72
C GLU A 578 24.40 -8.88 -29.83
N THR A 579 25.56 -9.36 -29.37
CA THR A 579 25.89 -10.78 -29.50
C THR A 579 26.68 -11.27 -28.31
N VAL A 580 26.19 -12.31 -27.64
CA VAL A 580 26.94 -13.07 -26.62
C VAL A 580 27.84 -14.08 -27.36
N LYS A 581 29.16 -13.92 -27.23
CA LYS A 581 30.14 -14.80 -27.91
C LYS A 581 30.12 -16.21 -27.31
N ALA A 582 30.20 -17.22 -28.19
CA ALA A 582 30.27 -18.61 -27.75
C ALA A 582 31.51 -18.89 -26.87
N LEU A 583 31.37 -19.84 -25.95
CA LEU A 583 32.52 -20.43 -25.24
C LEU A 583 33.48 -21.02 -26.24
N ARG A 584 34.78 -20.67 -26.13
CA ARG A 584 35.82 -21.12 -27.05
C ARG A 584 36.63 -22.21 -26.36
N LYS A 585 36.43 -23.46 -26.77
CA LYS A 585 37.31 -24.55 -26.37
C LYS A 585 38.54 -24.49 -27.25
N ASP A 586 39.74 -24.44 -26.67
CA ASP A 586 40.99 -24.49 -27.42
C ASP A 586 41.18 -25.92 -27.95
N VAL A 587 40.69 -26.14 -29.19
CA VAL A 587 40.84 -27.45 -29.86
C VAL A 587 42.25 -27.64 -30.45
N LEU A 588 43.06 -26.58 -30.43
CA LEU A 588 44.43 -26.59 -30.96
C LEU A 588 45.47 -26.88 -29.89
N ALA A 589 45.14 -26.80 -28.61
CA ALA A 589 46.08 -27.03 -27.48
C ALA A 589 46.83 -28.37 -27.54
N LYS A 590 46.21 -29.39 -28.15
CA LYS A 590 46.81 -30.72 -28.32
C LYS A 590 47.47 -30.93 -29.69
N CYS A 591 47.59 -29.89 -30.53
CA CYS A 591 48.22 -29.98 -31.83
C CYS A 591 49.68 -29.57 -31.72
N TYR A 592 50.57 -30.52 -31.43
CA TYR A 592 52.01 -30.34 -31.51
C TYR A 592 52.44 -30.37 -32.99
N GLY A 593 53.18 -29.35 -33.44
CA GLY A 593 53.78 -29.27 -34.76
C GLY A 593 52.99 -28.44 -35.79
N GLY A 594 53.68 -28.12 -36.92
CA GLY A 594 53.24 -27.16 -37.95
C GLY A 594 52.12 -27.64 -38.91
N ASP A 595 51.36 -28.68 -38.63
CA ASP A 595 50.34 -29.18 -39.54
C ASP A 595 49.13 -28.22 -39.62
N ILE A 596 49.20 -27.27 -40.56
CA ILE A 596 48.21 -26.25 -40.85
C ILE A 596 46.89 -26.87 -41.32
N SER A 597 46.93 -27.97 -42.05
CA SER A 597 45.75 -28.65 -42.59
C SER A 597 44.92 -29.28 -41.50
N ARG A 598 45.53 -29.91 -40.53
CA ARG A 598 44.88 -30.50 -39.35
C ARG A 598 44.26 -29.42 -38.45
N LYS A 599 44.98 -28.28 -38.27
CA LYS A 599 44.44 -27.13 -37.51
C LYS A 599 43.22 -26.55 -38.17
N LYS A 600 43.21 -26.33 -39.50
CA LYS A 600 42.06 -25.87 -40.27
C LYS A 600 40.87 -26.83 -40.14
N LYS A 601 41.07 -28.13 -40.30
CA LYS A 601 40.03 -29.16 -40.21
C LYS A 601 39.39 -29.25 -38.82
N LEU A 602 40.19 -29.08 -37.76
CA LEU A 602 39.66 -29.02 -36.39
C LEU A 602 38.84 -27.77 -36.14
N LEU A 603 39.24 -26.60 -36.63
CA LEU A 603 38.51 -25.35 -36.53
C LEU A 603 37.18 -25.41 -37.33
N GLU A 604 37.18 -26.03 -38.53
CA GLU A 604 35.98 -26.24 -39.33
C GLU A 604 35.01 -27.17 -38.63
N LYS A 605 35.44 -28.30 -38.07
CA LYS A 605 34.58 -29.19 -37.26
C LYS A 605 34.01 -28.50 -36.05
N GLN A 606 34.79 -27.65 -35.38
CA GLN A 606 34.29 -26.85 -34.26
C GLN A 606 33.23 -25.86 -34.73
N LYS A 607 33.42 -25.21 -35.89
CA LYS A 607 32.44 -24.27 -36.47
C LYS A 607 31.15 -24.98 -36.86
N GLU A 608 31.23 -26.15 -37.50
CA GLU A 608 30.05 -26.98 -37.82
C GLU A 608 29.34 -27.48 -36.58
N GLY A 609 30.07 -27.96 -35.58
CA GLY A 609 29.50 -28.39 -34.30
C GLY A 609 28.73 -27.27 -33.61
N LYS A 610 29.28 -26.05 -33.57
CA LYS A 610 28.60 -24.86 -33.02
C LYS A 610 27.35 -24.48 -33.85
N LYS A 611 27.40 -24.62 -35.18
CA LYS A 611 26.26 -24.36 -36.06
C LYS A 611 25.09 -25.34 -35.78
N ARG A 612 25.41 -26.64 -35.59
CA ARG A 612 24.42 -27.66 -35.22
C ARG A 612 23.84 -27.40 -33.82
N MET A 613 24.68 -27.10 -32.83
CA MET A 613 24.23 -26.76 -31.48
C MET A 613 23.32 -25.53 -31.45
N ARG A 614 23.57 -24.51 -32.27
CA ARG A 614 22.70 -23.34 -32.42
C ARG A 614 21.32 -23.69 -32.98
N GLN A 615 21.20 -24.71 -33.83
CA GLN A 615 19.91 -25.13 -34.42
C GLN A 615 19.04 -25.96 -33.46
N VAL A 616 19.64 -26.57 -32.45
CA VAL A 616 18.97 -27.53 -31.54
C VAL A 616 18.94 -27.03 -30.10
N GLY A 617 19.82 -26.10 -29.72
CA GLY A 617 19.94 -25.62 -28.35
C GLY A 617 18.94 -24.49 -28.03
N SER A 618 18.15 -24.67 -27.00
CA SER A 618 17.42 -23.58 -26.37
C SER A 618 18.41 -22.62 -25.67
N VAL A 619 18.13 -21.33 -25.70
CA VAL A 619 18.92 -20.33 -24.96
C VAL A 619 18.49 -20.37 -23.50
N GLU A 620 19.43 -20.69 -22.61
CA GLU A 620 19.21 -20.62 -21.18
C GLU A 620 19.32 -19.15 -20.75
N VAL A 621 18.21 -18.57 -20.32
CA VAL A 621 18.11 -17.17 -19.88
C VAL A 621 17.96 -17.19 -18.36
N PRO A 622 18.90 -16.62 -17.60
CA PRO A 622 18.79 -16.55 -16.16
C PRO A 622 17.69 -15.58 -15.73
N SER A 623 17.08 -15.81 -14.56
CA SER A 623 16.02 -14.96 -14.00
C SER A 623 16.45 -13.49 -13.88
N GLU A 624 17.70 -13.25 -13.55
CA GLU A 624 18.31 -11.91 -13.48
C GLU A 624 18.22 -11.12 -14.80
N ALA A 625 18.15 -11.81 -15.94
CA ALA A 625 18.03 -11.16 -17.24
C ALA A 625 16.67 -10.46 -17.41
N PHE A 626 15.60 -11.00 -16.86
CA PHE A 626 14.26 -10.39 -16.88
C PHE A 626 14.22 -9.16 -15.99
N MET A 627 14.80 -9.25 -14.78
CA MET A 627 14.93 -8.14 -13.85
C MET A 627 15.86 -7.04 -14.35
N SER A 628 16.89 -7.37 -15.14
CA SER A 628 17.84 -6.39 -15.67
C SER A 628 17.21 -5.41 -16.66
N VAL A 629 16.10 -5.81 -17.31
CA VAL A 629 15.32 -4.94 -18.20
C VAL A 629 14.60 -3.83 -17.44
N LEU A 630 14.36 -4.02 -16.14
CA LEU A 630 13.74 -3.03 -15.24
C LEU A 630 14.70 -1.93 -14.80
N LYS A 631 16.00 -2.23 -14.71
CA LYS A 631 17.04 -1.35 -14.13
C LYS A 631 17.97 -0.80 -15.22
N LEU A 632 17.41 -0.26 -16.30
CA LEU A 632 18.18 0.16 -17.47
C LEU A 632 18.90 1.50 -17.31
N ASP A 633 18.47 2.35 -16.37
CA ASP A 633 18.94 3.74 -16.28
C ASP A 633 19.82 4.00 -15.04
N LYS A 634 20.65 3.00 -14.63
CA LYS A 634 21.72 3.19 -13.63
C LYS A 634 23.06 3.35 -14.30
#